data_600c7d104189d2228c756cf1d4adaa8b
#
_entry.id   600c7d104189d2228c756cf1d4adaa8b
#
_cell.length_a   1.000
_cell.length_b   1.000
_cell.length_c   1.000
_cell.angle_alpha   90.00
_cell.angle_beta   90.00
_cell.angle_gamma   90.00
#
_symmetry.space_group_name_H-M   'P 1'
#
loop_
_entity.id
_entity.type
_entity.pdbx_description
1 polymer ?
#
loop_
_entity_poly.entity_id
_entity_poly.type
_entity_poly.pdbx_seq_one_letter_code
_entity_poly.pdbx_strand_id
1 'polypeptide(L)'
;MNILQRIFTDYYEEIKYTLHPRSTEMENIDKMINCGDPSFGGAMYGCPHCGKLKFVPFRCHSRFCPTCGNKYSMERTTSMSFKLVNVQHRHCVFTIDENLRDFFLEDRTLLDCLFHSVTSVVSRMFFKMNKSKNYTPGFIMVLHTFGRDLKWNPHIHCLISEGGYSDDGFWRPVHHFNYTYLRNAFRTALLDEMGRRLGSSFKKIKSQCYTNHKEGFYVYAKPNKCDPETVIKYIGRYLGRPVIATSRIDSYDEDSETVTFHYNRHEDDKYIQETIPALDFIRRLIRHIPEKHFKMIRYGGLYARHREIDKNLHLAISKAKRHTLRDFNKWRTAILSSFGYDPLKCPDCKHEMLFLELYFNHKRVSLEEMYEKVMSKSRRRWSSA
;
A
#
# COMPACT_ATOMS: atom_id res chain seq x y z
N MET A 1 -16.71 13.27 11.94
CA MET A 1 -15.24 13.35 12.05
C MET A 1 -14.78 12.13 12.85
N ASN A 2 -13.74 11.42 12.42
CA ASN A 2 -13.16 10.32 13.21
C ASN A 2 -12.06 10.86 14.15
N ILE A 3 -11.67 10.03 15.14
CA ILE A 3 -10.71 10.45 16.18
C ILE A 3 -9.39 10.96 15.60
N LEU A 4 -8.87 10.35 14.54
CA LEU A 4 -7.62 10.80 13.90
C LEU A 4 -7.79 12.18 13.23
N GLN A 5 -8.93 12.41 12.54
CA GLN A 5 -9.23 13.73 11.97
C GLN A 5 -9.30 14.79 13.08
N ARG A 6 -9.91 14.47 14.23
CA ARG A 6 -10.01 15.39 15.36
C ARG A 6 -8.62 15.75 15.88
N ILE A 7 -7.79 14.78 16.23
CA ILE A 7 -6.42 15.01 16.68
C ILE A 7 -5.64 15.93 15.72
N PHE A 8 -5.69 15.66 14.42
CA PHE A 8 -4.96 16.46 13.42
C PHE A 8 -5.58 17.83 13.17
N THR A 9 -6.85 18.02 13.43
CA THR A 9 -7.52 19.33 13.34
C THR A 9 -7.16 20.19 14.52
N ASP A 10 -7.17 19.65 15.72
CA ASP A 10 -6.87 20.36 16.96
C ASP A 10 -5.41 20.84 17.00
N TYR A 11 -4.48 20.06 16.44
CA TYR A 11 -3.05 20.37 16.36
C TYR A 11 -2.60 20.97 15.01
N TYR A 12 -3.51 21.46 14.18
CA TYR A 12 -3.15 21.87 12.81
C TYR A 12 -2.08 22.95 12.74
N GLU A 13 -2.17 23.97 13.59
CA GLU A 13 -1.21 25.08 13.64
C GLU A 13 0.13 24.62 14.23
N GLU A 14 0.13 23.80 15.29
CA GLU A 14 1.34 23.24 15.88
C GLU A 14 2.07 22.32 14.91
N ILE A 15 1.34 21.51 14.14
CA ILE A 15 1.93 20.70 13.09
C ILE A 15 2.69 21.59 12.11
N LYS A 16 2.06 22.66 11.64
CA LYS A 16 2.60 23.54 10.62
C LYS A 16 3.84 24.31 11.11
N TYR A 17 3.79 24.87 12.32
CA TYR A 17 4.82 25.77 12.83
C TYR A 17 5.87 25.09 13.70
N THR A 18 5.59 23.93 14.30
CA THR A 18 6.52 23.23 15.20
C THR A 18 7.15 22.00 14.55
N LEU A 19 6.40 21.23 13.77
CA LEU A 19 6.92 20.00 13.14
C LEU A 19 7.58 20.26 11.79
N HIS A 20 7.32 21.39 11.14
CA HIS A 20 7.83 21.75 9.81
C HIS A 20 7.71 20.61 8.80
N PRO A 21 6.50 20.08 8.58
CA PRO A 21 6.30 18.91 7.70
C PRO A 21 6.67 19.23 6.26
N ARG A 22 7.07 18.20 5.52
CA ARG A 22 7.30 18.30 4.09
C ARG A 22 6.00 18.68 3.37
N SER A 23 6.11 19.30 2.19
CA SER A 23 4.94 19.71 1.39
C SER A 23 3.97 18.56 1.11
N THR A 24 4.48 17.34 0.88
CA THR A 24 3.68 16.13 0.69
C THR A 24 2.96 15.68 1.96
N GLU A 25 3.55 15.92 3.13
CA GLU A 25 2.91 15.62 4.41
C GLU A 25 1.75 16.58 4.65
N MET A 26 1.97 17.91 4.50
CA MET A 26 0.90 18.90 4.62
C MET A 26 -0.25 18.63 3.65
N GLU A 27 0.04 18.38 2.37
CA GLU A 27 -0.99 18.06 1.37
C GLU A 27 -1.87 16.87 1.80
N ASN A 28 -1.27 15.84 2.41
CA ASN A 28 -2.02 14.66 2.86
C ASN A 28 -2.77 14.91 4.18
N ILE A 29 -2.26 15.75 5.07
CA ILE A 29 -2.94 16.20 6.28
C ILE A 29 -4.18 17.00 5.90
N ASP A 30 -4.04 18.04 5.05
CA ASP A 30 -5.15 18.87 4.57
C ASP A 30 -6.25 18.02 3.93
N LYS A 31 -5.85 17.06 3.09
CA LYS A 31 -6.79 16.11 2.48
C LYS A 31 -7.50 15.25 3.51
N MET A 32 -6.81 14.80 4.55
CA MET A 32 -7.38 13.90 5.55
C MET A 32 -8.35 14.62 6.47
N ILE A 33 -7.99 15.77 7.03
CA ILE A 33 -8.85 16.53 7.94
C ILE A 33 -10.17 16.92 7.27
N ASN A 34 -10.12 17.29 5.99
CA ASN A 34 -11.27 17.72 5.19
C ASN A 34 -12.00 16.55 4.49
N CYS A 35 -11.62 15.29 4.77
CA CYS A 35 -12.16 14.14 4.06
C CYS A 35 -13.61 13.84 4.44
N GLY A 36 -14.52 14.02 3.49
CA GLY A 36 -15.94 13.74 3.67
C GLY A 36 -16.72 14.92 4.25
N ASP A 37 -16.12 16.08 4.34
CA ASP A 37 -16.81 17.31 4.66
C ASP A 37 -17.72 17.72 3.49
N PRO A 38 -19.04 17.87 3.70
CA PRO A 38 -19.98 18.28 2.67
C PRO A 38 -19.69 19.64 2.04
N SER A 39 -19.00 20.54 2.77
CA SER A 39 -18.66 21.87 2.27
C SER A 39 -17.76 21.85 1.03
N PHE A 40 -16.91 20.83 0.89
CA PHE A 40 -16.08 20.61 -0.31
C PHE A 40 -16.84 20.04 -1.50
N GLY A 41 -18.10 19.65 -1.28
CA GLY A 41 -18.98 19.14 -2.30
C GLY A 41 -19.25 17.64 -2.23
N GLY A 42 -20.08 17.16 -3.16
CA GLY A 42 -20.53 15.78 -3.23
C GLY A 42 -21.60 15.61 -4.28
N ALA A 43 -22.17 14.41 -4.33
CA ALA A 43 -23.23 14.04 -5.24
C ALA A 43 -24.52 13.75 -4.47
N MET A 44 -25.64 14.29 -4.97
CA MET A 44 -26.98 14.01 -4.46
C MET A 44 -27.64 12.93 -5.29
N TYR A 45 -28.21 11.95 -4.62
CA TYR A 45 -29.00 10.89 -5.22
C TYR A 45 -30.40 10.87 -4.62
N GLY A 46 -31.38 10.52 -5.43
CA GLY A 46 -32.78 10.36 -5.01
C GLY A 46 -33.32 8.97 -5.35
N CYS A 47 -34.12 8.43 -4.45
CA CYS A 47 -34.84 7.18 -4.70
C CYS A 47 -36.21 7.47 -5.32
N PRO A 48 -36.51 7.05 -6.58
CA PRO A 48 -37.80 7.32 -7.21
C PRO A 48 -38.94 6.51 -6.56
N HIS A 49 -38.63 5.46 -5.79
CA HIS A 49 -39.63 4.61 -5.16
C HIS A 49 -40.12 5.14 -3.80
N CYS A 50 -39.20 5.56 -2.91
CA CYS A 50 -39.54 5.99 -1.55
C CYS A 50 -39.21 7.47 -1.24
N GLY A 51 -38.71 8.24 -2.23
CA GLY A 51 -38.35 9.65 -2.04
C GLY A 51 -37.08 9.90 -1.23
N LYS A 52 -36.40 8.87 -0.72
CA LYS A 52 -35.18 9.02 0.08
C LYS A 52 -34.10 9.77 -0.68
N LEU A 53 -33.56 10.84 -0.07
CA LEU A 53 -32.38 11.54 -0.56
C LEU A 53 -31.11 11.01 0.13
N LYS A 54 -30.02 10.96 -0.62
CA LYS A 54 -28.72 10.52 -0.15
C LYS A 54 -27.63 11.43 -0.71
N PHE A 55 -26.98 12.19 0.17
CA PHE A 55 -25.80 12.96 -0.19
C PHE A 55 -24.53 12.12 0.04
N VAL A 56 -23.66 12.07 -0.97
CA VAL A 56 -22.38 11.36 -0.94
C VAL A 56 -21.25 12.38 -1.05
N PRO A 57 -20.61 12.77 0.06
CA PRO A 57 -19.55 13.78 0.03
C PRO A 57 -18.31 13.25 -0.68
N PHE A 58 -17.54 14.15 -1.28
CA PHE A 58 -16.28 13.83 -1.92
C PHE A 58 -15.27 13.27 -0.91
N ARG A 59 -14.42 12.39 -1.40
CA ARG A 59 -13.39 11.73 -0.60
C ARG A 59 -12.00 12.17 -1.04
N CYS A 60 -11.08 12.26 -0.08
CA CYS A 60 -9.74 12.80 -0.31
C CYS A 60 -8.80 11.90 -1.13
N HIS A 61 -9.11 10.61 -1.27
CA HIS A 61 -8.30 9.59 -1.94
C HIS A 61 -6.86 9.43 -1.39
N SER A 62 -6.51 10.07 -0.27
CA SER A 62 -5.24 9.88 0.40
C SER A 62 -5.18 8.52 1.10
N ARG A 63 -4.07 7.79 0.94
CA ARG A 63 -3.84 6.55 1.69
C ARG A 63 -3.55 6.80 3.17
N PHE A 64 -3.16 8.01 3.52
CA PHE A 64 -2.96 8.43 4.91
C PHE A 64 -4.30 8.56 5.66
N CYS A 65 -5.35 8.94 4.97
CA CYS A 65 -6.71 8.99 5.53
C CYS A 65 -7.22 7.58 5.88
N PRO A 66 -7.68 7.31 7.11
CA PRO A 66 -8.15 5.99 7.51
C PRO A 66 -9.27 5.45 6.62
N THR A 67 -10.24 6.30 6.28
CA THR A 67 -11.38 5.93 5.42
C THR A 67 -10.94 5.60 4.00
N CYS A 68 -10.18 6.53 3.36
CA CYS A 68 -9.75 6.36 1.97
C CYS A 68 -8.66 5.30 1.83
N GLY A 69 -7.74 5.21 2.80
CA GLY A 69 -6.70 4.19 2.83
C GLY A 69 -7.26 2.78 2.98
N ASN A 70 -8.28 2.60 3.84
CA ASN A 70 -8.97 1.31 3.98
C ASN A 70 -9.69 0.93 2.67
N LYS A 71 -10.43 1.86 2.06
CA LYS A 71 -11.05 1.65 0.74
C LYS A 71 -10.01 1.23 -0.31
N TYR A 72 -8.92 1.98 -0.41
CA TYR A 72 -7.83 1.66 -1.33
C TYR A 72 -7.26 0.26 -1.11
N SER A 73 -7.02 -0.11 0.16
CA SER A 73 -6.51 -1.43 0.53
C SER A 73 -7.45 -2.56 0.08
N MET A 74 -8.75 -2.44 0.36
CA MET A 74 -9.75 -3.44 -0.01
C MET A 74 -9.87 -3.59 -1.53
N GLU A 75 -10.01 -2.49 -2.27
CA GLU A 75 -10.09 -2.53 -3.74
C GLU A 75 -8.83 -3.11 -4.38
N ARG A 76 -7.65 -2.78 -3.85
CA ARG A 76 -6.38 -3.33 -4.34
C ARG A 76 -6.25 -4.82 -4.05
N THR A 77 -6.63 -5.26 -2.85
CA THR A 77 -6.62 -6.67 -2.47
C THR A 77 -7.52 -7.47 -3.41
N THR A 78 -8.74 -7.03 -3.62
CA THR A 78 -9.71 -7.67 -4.51
C THR A 78 -9.18 -7.71 -5.95
N SER A 79 -8.67 -6.59 -6.47
CA SER A 79 -8.08 -6.54 -7.82
C SER A 79 -6.89 -7.49 -7.98
N MET A 80 -6.08 -7.64 -6.94
CA MET A 80 -4.91 -8.54 -6.99
C MET A 80 -5.31 -10.01 -6.95
N SER A 81 -6.38 -10.37 -6.23
CA SER A 81 -6.88 -11.75 -6.19
C SER A 81 -7.14 -12.31 -7.60
N PHE A 82 -7.62 -11.46 -8.49
CA PHE A 82 -7.88 -11.85 -9.88
C PHE A 82 -6.61 -11.92 -10.76
N LYS A 83 -5.50 -11.32 -10.33
CA LYS A 83 -4.25 -11.25 -11.09
C LYS A 83 -3.24 -12.33 -10.73
N LEU A 84 -3.35 -12.90 -9.53
CA LEU A 84 -2.43 -13.94 -9.10
C LEU A 84 -2.63 -15.23 -9.90
N VAL A 85 -1.53 -15.83 -10.34
CA VAL A 85 -1.52 -17.20 -10.86
C VAL A 85 -1.97 -18.17 -9.78
N ASN A 86 -2.66 -19.23 -10.19
CA ASN A 86 -3.22 -20.23 -9.26
C ASN A 86 -2.15 -21.22 -8.82
N VAL A 87 -1.17 -20.72 -8.07
CA VAL A 87 -0.07 -21.50 -7.49
C VAL A 87 0.16 -21.06 -6.05
N GLN A 88 0.88 -21.86 -5.29
CA GLN A 88 1.29 -21.47 -3.95
C GLN A 88 2.23 -20.25 -3.99
N HIS A 89 2.09 -19.37 -3.01
CA HIS A 89 2.94 -18.21 -2.83
C HIS A 89 3.54 -18.24 -1.43
N ARG A 90 4.74 -17.70 -1.31
CA ARG A 90 5.44 -17.54 -0.04
C ARG A 90 5.58 -16.06 0.30
N HIS A 91 5.24 -15.73 1.52
CA HIS A 91 5.45 -14.40 2.05
C HIS A 91 6.81 -14.32 2.73
N CYS A 92 7.66 -13.42 2.23
CA CYS A 92 8.95 -13.11 2.82
C CYS A 92 8.96 -11.66 3.32
N VAL A 93 9.60 -11.41 4.46
CA VAL A 93 9.82 -10.07 4.99
C VAL A 93 11.32 -9.81 5.05
N PHE A 94 11.77 -8.81 4.29
CA PHE A 94 13.16 -8.38 4.23
C PHE A 94 13.35 -7.18 5.15
N THR A 95 14.04 -7.40 6.27
CA THR A 95 14.31 -6.36 7.27
C THR A 95 15.75 -5.87 7.18
N ILE A 96 16.02 -4.70 7.73
CA ILE A 96 17.33 -4.06 7.71
C ILE A 96 17.86 -3.84 9.13
N ASP A 97 19.17 -3.62 9.24
CA ASP A 97 19.82 -3.17 10.48
C ASP A 97 19.25 -1.82 10.93
N GLU A 98 19.08 -1.63 12.23
CA GLU A 98 18.55 -0.37 12.79
C GLU A 98 19.42 0.83 12.48
N ASN A 99 20.75 0.67 12.43
CA ASN A 99 21.69 1.74 12.10
C ASN A 99 21.57 2.24 10.65
N LEU A 100 20.84 1.51 9.79
CA LEU A 100 20.54 1.94 8.43
C LEU A 100 19.25 2.77 8.31
N ARG A 101 18.39 2.74 9.35
CA ARG A 101 17.03 3.30 9.23
C ARG A 101 17.03 4.81 9.00
N ASP A 102 17.91 5.54 9.66
CA ASP A 102 17.97 7.00 9.59
C ASP A 102 18.41 7.49 8.21
N PHE A 103 19.28 6.77 7.50
CA PHE A 103 19.63 7.10 6.11
C PHE A 103 18.40 7.15 5.20
N PHE A 104 17.44 6.24 5.39
CA PHE A 104 16.19 6.24 4.62
C PHE A 104 15.18 7.31 5.08
N LEU A 105 15.35 7.86 6.27
CA LEU A 105 14.54 8.95 6.77
C LEU A 105 15.07 10.29 6.25
N GLU A 106 16.38 10.46 6.21
CA GLU A 106 17.07 11.64 5.71
C GLU A 106 16.98 11.77 4.18
N ASP A 107 17.26 10.67 3.46
CA ASP A 107 17.12 10.59 2.01
C ASP A 107 16.13 9.51 1.59
N ARG A 108 14.89 9.93 1.31
CA ARG A 108 13.80 9.05 0.90
C ARG A 108 14.05 8.35 -0.44
N THR A 109 14.95 8.86 -1.27
CA THR A 109 15.29 8.22 -2.55
C THR A 109 16.00 6.88 -2.35
N LEU A 110 16.69 6.70 -1.21
CA LEU A 110 17.31 5.45 -0.82
C LEU A 110 16.33 4.29 -0.62
N LEU A 111 15.04 4.57 -0.39
CA LEU A 111 14.00 3.52 -0.32
C LEU A 111 13.91 2.69 -1.61
N ASP A 112 14.36 3.22 -2.74
CA ASP A 112 14.48 2.46 -3.99
C ASP A 112 15.51 1.34 -3.91
N CYS A 113 16.57 1.52 -3.11
CA CYS A 113 17.61 0.49 -2.90
C CYS A 113 17.01 -0.80 -2.33
N LEU A 114 16.00 -0.69 -1.44
CA LEU A 114 15.31 -1.85 -0.87
C LEU A 114 14.63 -2.68 -1.97
N PHE A 115 13.90 -2.01 -2.87
CA PHE A 115 13.21 -2.69 -3.97
C PHE A 115 14.16 -3.31 -4.97
N HIS A 116 15.23 -2.60 -5.34
CA HIS A 116 16.24 -3.10 -6.29
C HIS A 116 16.96 -4.31 -5.71
N SER A 117 17.35 -4.26 -4.44
CA SER A 117 18.02 -5.36 -3.76
C SER A 117 17.14 -6.61 -3.67
N VAL A 118 15.88 -6.47 -3.25
CA VAL A 118 14.95 -7.61 -3.17
C VAL A 118 14.70 -8.20 -4.56
N THR A 119 14.46 -7.35 -5.59
CA THR A 119 14.26 -7.80 -6.98
C THR A 119 15.45 -8.61 -7.48
N SER A 120 16.66 -8.10 -7.29
CA SER A 120 17.89 -8.75 -7.71
C SER A 120 18.10 -10.11 -7.02
N VAL A 121 17.90 -10.14 -5.70
CA VAL A 121 18.14 -11.33 -4.88
C VAL A 121 17.13 -12.44 -5.17
N VAL A 122 15.86 -12.10 -5.28
CA VAL A 122 14.79 -13.06 -5.62
C VAL A 122 15.04 -13.64 -7.03
N SER A 123 15.25 -12.79 -8.02
CA SER A 123 15.50 -13.25 -9.40
C SER A 123 16.76 -14.14 -9.48
N ARG A 124 17.84 -13.76 -8.80
CA ARG A 124 19.08 -14.53 -8.78
C ARG A 124 18.96 -15.86 -8.05
N MET A 125 18.14 -15.94 -6.99
CA MET A 125 17.86 -17.19 -6.30
C MET A 125 17.21 -18.20 -7.27
N PHE A 126 16.17 -17.79 -7.98
CA PHE A 126 15.49 -18.67 -8.93
C PHE A 126 16.40 -19.11 -10.10
N PHE A 127 17.21 -18.19 -10.62
CA PHE A 127 18.20 -18.50 -11.65
C PHE A 127 19.21 -19.58 -11.19
N LYS A 128 19.78 -19.46 -9.98
CA LYS A 128 20.69 -20.44 -9.42
C LYS A 128 20.03 -21.80 -9.17
N MET A 129 18.80 -21.80 -8.64
CA MET A 129 18.06 -23.03 -8.33
C MET A 129 17.72 -23.82 -9.59
N ASN A 130 17.65 -23.17 -10.76
CA ASN A 130 17.38 -23.78 -12.05
C ASN A 130 18.65 -24.04 -12.89
N LYS A 131 19.79 -24.29 -12.26
CA LYS A 131 21.06 -24.58 -12.93
C LYS A 131 21.43 -23.51 -13.97
N SER A 132 21.27 -22.24 -13.61
CA SER A 132 21.55 -21.07 -14.46
C SER A 132 20.70 -20.95 -15.75
N LYS A 133 19.55 -21.61 -15.81
CA LYS A 133 18.55 -21.33 -16.85
C LYS A 133 17.63 -20.20 -16.39
N ASN A 134 17.13 -19.43 -17.37
CA ASN A 134 16.15 -18.38 -17.06
C ASN A 134 14.88 -18.98 -16.44
N TYR A 135 14.47 -18.38 -15.34
CA TYR A 135 13.37 -18.84 -14.52
C TYR A 135 12.68 -17.63 -13.91
N THR A 136 11.51 -17.34 -14.41
CA THR A 136 10.81 -16.11 -14.04
C THR A 136 9.72 -16.40 -13.01
N PRO A 137 9.97 -16.13 -11.68
CA PRO A 137 8.93 -16.16 -10.67
C PRO A 137 8.03 -14.93 -10.78
N GLY A 138 6.82 -15.01 -10.22
CA GLY A 138 5.99 -13.85 -9.95
C GLY A 138 6.21 -13.34 -8.53
N PHE A 139 6.46 -12.05 -8.35
CA PHE A 139 6.56 -11.48 -7.00
C PHE A 139 6.01 -10.07 -6.90
N ILE A 140 5.50 -9.75 -5.71
CA ILE A 140 4.90 -8.46 -5.38
C ILE A 140 5.58 -7.96 -4.13
N MET A 141 6.13 -6.77 -4.20
CA MET A 141 6.84 -6.11 -3.12
C MET A 141 6.01 -4.95 -2.58
N VAL A 142 5.89 -4.87 -1.27
CA VAL A 142 5.23 -3.77 -0.57
C VAL A 142 6.19 -3.20 0.47
N LEU A 143 6.50 -1.92 0.34
CA LEU A 143 7.29 -1.22 1.34
C LEU A 143 6.40 -0.84 2.52
N HIS A 144 6.79 -1.26 3.71
CA HIS A 144 6.34 -0.71 4.97
C HIS A 144 7.47 0.10 5.60
N THR A 145 7.10 1.20 6.23
CA THR A 145 8.06 2.10 6.87
C THR A 145 7.91 2.13 8.39
N PHE A 146 6.96 1.37 8.95
CA PHE A 146 6.60 1.40 10.37
C PHE A 146 6.56 0.03 11.01
N GLY A 147 6.93 -0.03 12.29
CA GLY A 147 6.67 -1.15 13.17
C GLY A 147 5.24 -1.13 13.75
N ARG A 148 4.90 -2.13 14.57
CA ARG A 148 3.60 -2.16 15.28
C ARG A 148 3.48 -1.00 16.28
N ASP A 149 4.59 -0.49 16.77
CA ASP A 149 4.78 0.67 17.66
C ASP A 149 4.81 2.02 16.94
N LEU A 150 4.55 2.05 15.65
CA LEU A 150 4.56 3.23 14.77
C LEU A 150 5.95 3.88 14.60
N LYS A 151 7.03 3.27 15.10
CA LYS A 151 8.38 3.76 14.88
C LYS A 151 8.87 3.51 13.46
N TRP A 152 9.80 4.34 13.01
CA TRP A 152 10.39 4.22 11.68
C TRP A 152 11.19 2.91 11.55
N ASN A 153 10.73 2.05 10.66
CA ASN A 153 11.32 0.74 10.40
C ASN A 153 11.04 0.30 8.95
N PRO A 154 11.79 0.80 7.95
CA PRO A 154 11.58 0.44 6.56
C PRO A 154 11.95 -1.03 6.30
N HIS A 155 11.01 -1.77 5.70
CA HIS A 155 11.18 -3.17 5.35
C HIS A 155 10.27 -3.53 4.17
N ILE A 156 10.64 -4.58 3.43
CA ILE A 156 9.87 -5.05 2.28
C ILE A 156 9.13 -6.33 2.63
N HIS A 157 7.81 -6.29 2.52
CA HIS A 157 6.99 -7.49 2.40
C HIS A 157 6.99 -7.94 0.94
N CYS A 158 7.41 -9.17 0.68
CA CYS A 158 7.48 -9.72 -0.65
C CYS A 158 6.68 -11.03 -0.73
N LEU A 159 5.68 -11.06 -1.60
CA LEU A 159 4.97 -12.27 -1.94
C LEU A 159 5.60 -12.86 -3.19
N ILE A 160 6.03 -14.11 -3.12
CA ILE A 160 6.79 -14.78 -4.19
C ILE A 160 6.05 -16.06 -4.56
N SER A 161 5.81 -16.30 -5.86
CA SER A 161 5.25 -17.58 -6.32
C SER A 161 6.21 -18.74 -6.03
N GLU A 162 5.70 -19.87 -5.57
CA GLU A 162 6.50 -21.11 -5.38
C GLU A 162 6.72 -21.82 -6.72
N GLY A 163 7.38 -21.14 -7.63
CA GLY A 163 7.70 -21.56 -8.96
C GLY A 163 7.77 -20.39 -9.94
N GLY A 164 8.05 -20.70 -11.19
CA GLY A 164 8.16 -19.72 -12.26
C GLY A 164 7.97 -20.36 -13.63
N TYR A 165 7.87 -19.53 -14.66
CA TYR A 165 7.94 -19.98 -16.04
C TYR A 165 9.39 -20.03 -16.51
N SER A 166 9.77 -21.13 -17.18
CA SER A 166 11.01 -21.23 -17.93
C SER A 166 10.86 -20.54 -19.29
N ASP A 167 11.97 -20.32 -19.99
CA ASP A 167 11.97 -19.71 -21.33
C ASP A 167 11.20 -20.57 -22.36
N ASP A 168 11.10 -21.88 -22.11
CA ASP A 168 10.32 -22.86 -22.91
C ASP A 168 8.80 -22.78 -22.60
N GLY A 169 8.35 -21.88 -21.72
CA GLY A 169 6.93 -21.65 -21.42
C GLY A 169 6.30 -22.65 -20.45
N PHE A 170 7.09 -23.49 -19.78
CA PHE A 170 6.61 -24.45 -18.80
C PHE A 170 6.71 -23.94 -17.39
N TRP A 171 5.70 -24.21 -16.56
CA TRP A 171 5.74 -23.96 -15.14
C TRP A 171 6.64 -24.95 -14.42
N ARG A 172 7.57 -24.44 -13.61
CA ARG A 172 8.42 -25.27 -12.75
C ARG A 172 8.19 -24.89 -11.28
N PRO A 173 7.69 -25.84 -10.45
CA PRO A 173 7.50 -25.59 -9.03
C PRO A 173 8.84 -25.51 -8.29
N VAL A 174 8.87 -24.67 -7.25
CA VAL A 174 9.98 -24.54 -6.30
C VAL A 174 9.43 -24.70 -4.90
N HIS A 175 9.78 -25.81 -4.25
CA HIS A 175 9.25 -26.17 -2.94
C HIS A 175 10.11 -25.69 -1.77
N HIS A 176 11.35 -25.30 -2.04
CA HIS A 176 12.28 -24.87 -1.03
C HIS A 176 12.99 -23.58 -1.39
N PHE A 177 12.95 -22.60 -0.48
CA PHE A 177 13.71 -21.37 -0.61
C PHE A 177 14.96 -21.43 0.25
N ASN A 178 16.10 -21.05 -0.31
CA ASN A 178 17.36 -20.98 0.42
C ASN A 178 17.42 -19.67 1.22
N TYR A 179 17.01 -19.72 2.48
CA TYR A 179 16.97 -18.53 3.35
C TYR A 179 18.35 -18.01 3.73
N THR A 180 19.33 -18.87 3.91
CA THR A 180 20.72 -18.47 4.16
C THR A 180 21.24 -17.66 2.99
N TYR A 181 20.97 -18.12 1.76
CA TYR A 181 21.28 -17.36 0.57
C TYR A 181 20.54 -16.00 0.54
N LEU A 182 19.22 -15.98 0.79
CA LEU A 182 18.42 -14.75 0.77
C LEU A 182 18.95 -13.72 1.78
N ARG A 183 19.26 -14.12 3.00
CA ARG A 183 19.80 -13.25 4.06
C ARG A 183 21.13 -12.61 3.66
N ASN A 184 22.09 -13.41 3.24
CA ASN A 184 23.42 -12.96 2.86
C ASN A 184 23.39 -12.11 1.58
N ALA A 185 22.66 -12.57 0.56
CA ALA A 185 22.56 -11.86 -0.71
C ALA A 185 21.83 -10.52 -0.55
N PHE A 186 20.77 -10.44 0.29
CA PHE A 186 20.04 -9.21 0.53
C PHE A 186 20.91 -8.18 1.26
N ARG A 187 21.62 -8.58 2.34
CA ARG A 187 22.59 -7.71 3.02
C ARG A 187 23.60 -7.13 2.01
N THR A 188 24.23 -8.00 1.22
CA THR A 188 25.25 -7.59 0.27
C THR A 188 24.67 -6.65 -0.80
N ALA A 189 23.56 -7.03 -1.43
CA ALA A 189 22.95 -6.21 -2.48
C ALA A 189 22.53 -4.82 -1.97
N LEU A 190 21.94 -4.76 -0.77
CA LEU A 190 21.53 -3.49 -0.17
C LEU A 190 22.71 -2.60 0.18
N LEU A 191 23.73 -3.15 0.87
CA LEU A 191 24.89 -2.38 1.26
C LEU A 191 25.73 -1.92 0.07
N ASP A 192 25.76 -2.68 -1.03
CA ASP A 192 26.42 -2.28 -2.26
C ASP A 192 25.66 -1.17 -2.99
N GLU A 193 24.32 -1.27 -3.03
CA GLU A 193 23.46 -0.25 -3.64
C GLU A 193 23.54 1.07 -2.88
N MET A 194 23.44 1.03 -1.55
CA MET A 194 23.60 2.20 -0.69
C MET A 194 25.02 2.78 -0.80
N GLY A 195 26.04 1.91 -0.82
CA GLY A 195 27.43 2.37 -0.95
C GLY A 195 27.71 3.10 -2.26
N ARG A 196 27.07 2.70 -3.36
CA ARG A 196 27.18 3.42 -4.65
C ARG A 196 26.56 4.81 -4.59
N ARG A 197 25.48 5.00 -3.81
CA ARG A 197 24.80 6.29 -3.69
C ARG A 197 25.43 7.21 -2.65
N LEU A 198 25.86 6.66 -1.51
CA LEU A 198 26.38 7.42 -0.36
C LEU A 198 27.90 7.63 -0.40
N GLY A 199 28.62 6.86 -1.23
CA GLY A 199 30.06 7.01 -1.41
C GLY A 199 30.90 6.61 -0.20
N SER A 200 32.01 7.34 0.02
CA SER A 200 33.02 7.00 1.03
C SER A 200 32.54 7.13 2.48
N SER A 201 31.60 8.04 2.76
CA SER A 201 31.05 8.26 4.11
C SER A 201 30.33 7.02 4.67
N PHE A 202 29.80 6.17 3.79
CA PHE A 202 29.09 4.96 4.16
C PHE A 202 30.00 3.77 4.50
N LYS A 203 31.29 3.81 4.17
CA LYS A 203 32.21 2.66 4.33
C LYS A 203 32.26 2.10 5.75
N LYS A 204 32.29 2.97 6.77
CA LYS A 204 32.36 2.57 8.19
C LYS A 204 31.09 1.79 8.59
N ILE A 205 29.91 2.33 8.29
CA ILE A 205 28.61 1.70 8.60
C ILE A 205 28.47 0.38 7.83
N LYS A 206 28.85 0.36 6.55
CA LYS A 206 28.86 -0.86 5.75
C LYS A 206 29.70 -1.97 6.41
N SER A 207 30.92 -1.65 6.88
CA SER A 207 31.79 -2.60 7.57
C SER A 207 31.16 -3.11 8.88
N GLN A 208 30.58 -2.22 9.67
CA GLN A 208 29.85 -2.59 10.91
C GLN A 208 28.71 -3.54 10.63
N CYS A 209 27.89 -3.28 9.60
CA CYS A 209 26.81 -4.18 9.20
C CYS A 209 27.30 -5.59 8.84
N TYR A 210 28.45 -5.72 8.18
CA TYR A 210 29.03 -7.05 7.91
C TYR A 210 29.52 -7.75 9.18
N THR A 211 30.07 -7.01 10.13
CA THR A 211 30.56 -7.56 11.41
C THR A 211 29.40 -8.02 12.29
N ASN A 212 28.34 -7.20 12.39
CA ASN A 212 27.21 -7.47 13.27
C ASN A 212 26.26 -8.53 12.71
N HIS A 213 26.17 -8.64 11.39
CA HIS A 213 25.26 -9.56 10.72
C HIS A 213 26.00 -10.56 9.84
N LYS A 214 26.84 -11.41 10.45
CA LYS A 214 27.65 -12.41 9.73
C LYS A 214 26.81 -13.35 8.86
N GLU A 215 25.61 -13.71 9.32
CA GLU A 215 24.65 -14.57 8.60
C GLU A 215 23.72 -13.81 7.63
N GLY A 216 23.95 -12.51 7.41
CA GLY A 216 23.10 -11.66 6.59
C GLY A 216 21.99 -10.95 7.37
N PHE A 217 21.23 -10.11 6.69
CA PHE A 217 20.05 -9.45 7.28
C PHE A 217 18.89 -10.44 7.42
N TYR A 218 18.07 -10.22 8.44
CA TYR A 218 16.98 -11.13 8.72
C TYR A 218 15.93 -11.13 7.60
N VAL A 219 15.69 -12.31 7.05
CA VAL A 219 14.61 -12.57 6.11
C VAL A 219 13.67 -13.56 6.76
N TYR A 220 12.48 -13.08 7.14
CA TYR A 220 11.44 -13.92 7.69
C TYR A 220 10.64 -14.57 6.57
N ALA A 221 10.42 -15.86 6.67
CA ALA A 221 9.47 -16.54 5.80
C ALA A 221 8.90 -17.75 6.54
N LYS A 222 7.61 -17.70 6.82
CA LYS A 222 6.89 -18.90 7.25
C LYS A 222 6.59 -19.77 6.02
N PRO A 223 6.84 -21.07 6.08
CA PRO A 223 6.25 -22.02 5.15
C PRO A 223 4.76 -22.13 5.49
N ASN A 224 3.96 -21.20 5.04
CA ASN A 224 2.52 -21.37 5.11
C ASN A 224 2.10 -22.06 3.82
N LYS A 225 1.53 -23.25 3.95
CA LYS A 225 0.64 -23.81 2.92
C LYS A 225 -0.57 -22.88 2.84
N CYS A 226 -0.42 -21.77 2.17
CA CYS A 226 -1.50 -20.79 2.07
C CYS A 226 -2.22 -21.02 0.75
N ASP A 227 -3.49 -21.33 0.85
CA ASP A 227 -4.47 -21.16 -0.21
C ASP A 227 -4.35 -19.73 -0.79
N PRO A 228 -4.43 -19.57 -2.12
CA PRO A 228 -4.37 -18.26 -2.78
C PRO A 228 -5.26 -17.18 -2.14
N GLU A 229 -6.45 -17.54 -1.67
CA GLU A 229 -7.36 -16.58 -1.02
C GLU A 229 -6.86 -16.10 0.35
N THR A 230 -6.24 -16.99 1.13
CA THR A 230 -5.62 -16.64 2.42
C THR A 230 -4.42 -15.73 2.21
N VAL A 231 -3.62 -16.01 1.19
CA VAL A 231 -2.48 -15.17 0.79
C VAL A 231 -2.95 -13.78 0.39
N ILE A 232 -4.04 -13.69 -0.36
CA ILE A 232 -4.63 -12.41 -0.80
C ILE A 232 -5.15 -11.59 0.38
N LYS A 233 -5.85 -12.21 1.31
CA LYS A 233 -6.31 -11.54 2.55
C LYS A 233 -5.12 -11.05 3.39
N TYR A 234 -4.05 -11.82 3.40
CA TYR A 234 -2.82 -11.45 4.10
C TYR A 234 -2.10 -10.27 3.41
N ILE A 235 -1.95 -10.32 2.09
CA ILE A 235 -1.36 -9.22 1.30
C ILE A 235 -2.21 -7.95 1.42
N GLY A 236 -3.52 -8.08 1.41
CA GLY A 236 -4.41 -6.94 1.55
C GLY A 236 -4.17 -6.12 2.81
N ARG A 237 -3.77 -6.79 3.89
CA ARG A 237 -3.37 -6.11 5.13
C ARG A 237 -2.15 -5.21 4.93
N TYR A 238 -1.32 -5.47 3.93
CA TYR A 238 -0.06 -4.78 3.68
C TYR A 238 -0.09 -3.83 2.47
N LEU A 239 -1.07 -3.97 1.56
CA LEU A 239 -1.09 -3.27 0.28
C LEU A 239 -1.42 -1.77 0.32
N GLY A 240 -2.05 -1.29 1.35
CA GLY A 240 -2.49 0.12 1.42
C GLY A 240 -3.06 0.48 2.79
N ARG A 241 -2.65 -0.28 3.81
CA ARG A 241 -3.14 -0.03 5.17
C ARG A 241 -2.70 1.36 5.63
N PRO A 242 -3.60 2.16 6.20
CA PRO A 242 -3.20 3.33 6.98
C PRO A 242 -2.17 2.94 8.04
N VAL A 243 -1.27 3.85 8.37
CA VAL A 243 -0.21 3.61 9.36
C VAL A 243 -0.79 3.06 10.67
N ILE A 244 -1.95 3.58 11.07
CA ILE A 244 -2.73 3.08 12.20
C ILE A 244 -4.21 2.88 11.81
N ALA A 245 -4.85 1.84 12.31
CA ALA A 245 -6.29 1.71 12.28
C ALA A 245 -6.89 2.55 13.42
N THR A 246 -7.98 3.27 13.17
CA THR A 246 -8.64 4.09 14.20
C THR A 246 -9.08 3.28 15.42
N SER A 247 -9.39 1.99 15.25
CA SER A 247 -9.69 1.06 16.34
C SER A 247 -8.51 0.75 17.26
N ARG A 248 -7.31 1.16 16.92
CA ARG A 248 -6.11 1.04 17.76
C ARG A 248 -5.81 2.29 18.56
N ILE A 249 -6.57 3.36 18.36
CA ILE A 249 -6.52 4.57 19.17
C ILE A 249 -7.59 4.42 20.24
N ASP A 250 -7.16 4.22 21.47
CA ASP A 250 -8.05 3.93 22.60
C ASP A 250 -8.69 5.21 23.13
N SER A 251 -7.90 6.29 23.25
CA SER A 251 -8.39 7.60 23.69
C SER A 251 -7.52 8.74 23.17
N TYR A 252 -8.12 9.89 23.11
CA TYR A 252 -7.48 11.18 22.95
C TYR A 252 -8.01 12.11 24.05
N ASP A 253 -7.12 12.59 24.88
CA ASP A 253 -7.40 13.50 25.98
C ASP A 253 -6.86 14.89 25.62
N GLU A 254 -7.78 15.85 25.48
CA GLU A 254 -7.46 17.23 25.10
C GLU A 254 -6.83 18.01 26.26
N ASP A 255 -7.26 17.72 27.51
CA ASP A 255 -6.78 18.44 28.68
C ASP A 255 -5.31 18.07 29.01
N SER A 256 -4.97 16.79 28.91
CA SER A 256 -3.59 16.31 29.10
C SER A 256 -2.76 16.28 27.81
N GLU A 257 -3.36 16.64 26.67
CA GLU A 257 -2.72 16.64 25.34
C GLU A 257 -2.09 15.30 24.97
N THR A 258 -2.74 14.17 25.34
CA THR A 258 -2.19 12.83 25.14
C THR A 258 -3.06 11.95 24.27
N VAL A 259 -2.41 11.04 23.56
CA VAL A 259 -3.05 9.97 22.79
C VAL A 259 -2.62 8.62 23.34
N THR A 260 -3.60 7.78 23.67
CA THR A 260 -3.38 6.40 24.07
C THR A 260 -3.74 5.48 22.92
N PHE A 261 -2.83 4.59 22.57
CA PHE A 261 -3.04 3.60 21.53
C PHE A 261 -2.43 2.25 21.91
N HIS A 262 -2.88 1.18 21.26
CA HIS A 262 -2.40 -0.16 21.56
C HIS A 262 -1.85 -0.90 20.34
N TYR A 263 -0.99 -1.87 20.63
CA TYR A 263 -0.47 -2.84 19.65
C TYR A 263 -0.03 -4.12 20.34
N ASN A 264 0.03 -5.21 19.59
CA ASN A 264 0.66 -6.43 20.08
C ASN A 264 2.14 -6.42 19.71
N ARG A 265 3.02 -6.67 20.65
CA ARG A 265 4.47 -6.75 20.42
C ARG A 265 4.79 -7.93 19.52
N HIS A 266 5.82 -7.79 18.66
CA HIS A 266 6.08 -8.81 17.62
C HIS A 266 6.71 -10.08 18.21
N GLU A 267 7.50 -9.94 19.28
CA GLU A 267 8.33 -11.01 19.83
C GLU A 267 7.51 -12.05 20.59
N ASP A 268 6.53 -11.62 21.35
CA ASP A 268 5.75 -12.45 22.28
C ASP A 268 4.23 -12.26 22.15
N ASP A 269 3.79 -11.49 21.17
CA ASP A 269 2.39 -11.10 20.93
C ASP A 269 1.69 -10.45 22.12
N LYS A 270 2.48 -9.95 23.10
CA LYS A 270 1.97 -9.26 24.29
C LYS A 270 1.25 -7.96 23.90
N TYR A 271 0.07 -7.75 24.45
CA TYR A 271 -0.67 -6.50 24.33
C TYR A 271 0.08 -5.37 25.05
N ILE A 272 0.37 -4.31 24.32
CA ILE A 272 1.02 -3.09 24.82
C ILE A 272 0.08 -1.91 24.58
N GLN A 273 -0.13 -1.14 25.62
CA GLN A 273 -0.80 0.15 25.55
C GLN A 273 0.24 1.25 25.81
N GLU A 274 0.28 2.25 24.95
CA GLU A 274 1.24 3.35 25.02
C GLU A 274 0.49 4.68 25.02
N THR A 275 0.79 5.55 26.00
CA THR A 275 0.27 6.91 26.09
C THR A 275 1.41 7.87 25.85
N ILE A 276 1.26 8.76 24.87
CA ILE A 276 2.28 9.72 24.47
C ILE A 276 1.65 11.09 24.17
N PRO A 277 2.45 12.18 24.21
CA PRO A 277 1.97 13.49 23.78
C PRO A 277 1.41 13.44 22.36
N ALA A 278 0.30 14.14 22.12
CA ALA A 278 -0.39 14.12 20.83
C ALA A 278 0.50 14.57 19.67
N LEU A 279 1.37 15.55 19.89
CA LEU A 279 2.31 16.03 18.89
C LEU A 279 3.37 14.97 18.52
N ASP A 280 3.83 14.16 19.48
CA ASP A 280 4.74 13.05 19.22
C ASP A 280 4.05 11.90 18.46
N PHE A 281 2.78 11.63 18.80
CA PHE A 281 1.95 10.69 18.04
C PHE A 281 1.80 11.13 16.57
N ILE A 282 1.47 12.39 16.35
CA ILE A 282 1.36 12.99 15.01
C ILE A 282 2.70 12.87 14.27
N ARG A 283 3.82 13.25 14.92
CA ARG A 283 5.18 13.14 14.34
C ARG A 283 5.51 11.72 13.93
N ARG A 284 5.13 10.70 14.74
CA ARG A 284 5.29 9.29 14.36
C ARG A 284 4.49 8.94 13.11
N LEU A 285 3.28 9.47 12.94
CA LEU A 285 2.42 9.12 11.80
C LEU A 285 2.85 9.80 10.50
N ILE A 286 3.11 11.11 10.51
CA ILE A 286 3.36 11.87 9.27
C ILE A 286 4.63 11.44 8.56
N ARG A 287 5.67 11.00 9.28
CA ARG A 287 6.92 10.50 8.69
C ARG A 287 6.73 9.30 7.76
N HIS A 288 5.62 8.59 7.85
CA HIS A 288 5.30 7.45 6.99
C HIS A 288 4.60 7.84 5.69
N ILE A 289 4.23 9.10 5.52
CA ILE A 289 3.67 9.61 4.27
C ILE A 289 4.78 9.61 3.22
N PRO A 290 4.59 8.85 2.09
CA PRO A 290 5.60 8.75 1.05
C PRO A 290 5.68 10.05 0.23
N GLU A 291 6.79 10.22 -0.49
CA GLU A 291 6.92 11.28 -1.48
C GLU A 291 5.87 11.16 -2.59
N LYS A 292 5.56 12.28 -3.20
CA LYS A 292 4.61 12.34 -4.32
C LYS A 292 5.07 11.40 -5.44
N HIS A 293 4.14 10.59 -5.94
CA HIS A 293 4.38 9.57 -6.98
C HIS A 293 5.27 8.38 -6.56
N PHE A 294 5.78 8.33 -5.33
CA PHE A 294 6.53 7.16 -4.87
C PHE A 294 5.65 5.91 -4.82
N LYS A 295 6.10 4.85 -5.50
CA LYS A 295 5.36 3.60 -5.60
C LYS A 295 5.73 2.67 -4.44
N MET A 296 4.87 2.64 -3.42
CA MET A 296 5.01 1.72 -2.26
C MET A 296 4.79 0.25 -2.62
N ILE A 297 4.17 -0.03 -3.76
CA ILE A 297 3.90 -1.39 -4.26
C ILE A 297 4.58 -1.54 -5.61
N ARG A 298 5.40 -2.60 -5.76
CA ARG A 298 6.07 -2.92 -7.02
C ARG A 298 5.87 -4.38 -7.38
N TYR A 299 5.76 -4.62 -8.68
CA TYR A 299 5.51 -5.93 -9.26
C TYR A 299 6.76 -6.38 -10.00
N GLY A 300 7.17 -7.63 -9.80
CA GLY A 300 8.34 -8.20 -10.44
C GLY A 300 8.04 -9.54 -11.12
N GLY A 301 8.95 -9.94 -11.99
CA GLY A 301 8.82 -11.19 -12.73
C GLY A 301 7.52 -11.28 -13.53
N LEU A 302 6.74 -12.35 -13.33
CA LEU A 302 5.46 -12.58 -14.01
C LEU A 302 4.41 -11.50 -13.77
N TYR A 303 4.50 -10.79 -12.64
CA TYR A 303 3.53 -9.74 -12.29
C TYR A 303 3.94 -8.35 -12.77
N ALA A 304 5.15 -8.19 -13.32
CA ALA A 304 5.59 -6.92 -13.93
C ALA A 304 4.80 -6.64 -15.20
N ARG A 305 4.27 -5.41 -15.34
CA ARG A 305 3.59 -4.99 -16.57
C ARG A 305 4.62 -4.75 -17.68
N HIS A 306 4.20 -4.98 -18.95
CA HIS A 306 4.96 -4.64 -20.17
C HIS A 306 6.13 -5.58 -20.52
N ARG A 307 6.03 -6.87 -20.24
CA ARG A 307 6.94 -7.89 -20.79
C ARG A 307 6.20 -8.77 -21.81
N GLU A 308 6.92 -9.36 -22.77
CA GLU A 308 6.36 -10.36 -23.70
C GLU A 308 5.73 -11.55 -22.97
N ILE A 309 6.23 -11.87 -21.77
CA ILE A 309 5.66 -12.87 -20.85
C ILE A 309 4.23 -12.51 -20.40
N ASP A 310 3.79 -11.26 -20.48
CA ASP A 310 2.39 -10.89 -20.22
C ASP A 310 1.42 -11.64 -21.15
N LYS A 311 1.83 -11.97 -22.37
CA LYS A 311 1.02 -12.79 -23.29
C LYS A 311 0.81 -14.20 -22.74
N ASN A 312 1.82 -14.77 -22.10
CA ASN A 312 1.77 -16.10 -21.50
C ASN A 312 1.05 -16.10 -20.13
N LEU A 313 1.14 -15.01 -19.37
CA LEU A 313 0.38 -14.85 -18.13
C LEU A 313 -1.14 -14.91 -18.38
N HIS A 314 -1.59 -14.40 -19.53
CA HIS A 314 -2.99 -14.51 -19.95
C HIS A 314 -3.45 -15.96 -20.16
N LEU A 315 -2.56 -16.89 -20.41
CA LEU A 315 -2.86 -18.32 -20.48
C LEU A 315 -2.97 -18.96 -19.09
N ALA A 316 -2.20 -18.46 -18.11
CA ALA A 316 -2.20 -18.96 -16.75
C ALA A 316 -3.38 -18.45 -15.88
N ILE A 317 -4.05 -17.37 -16.32
CA ILE A 317 -5.25 -16.84 -15.65
C ILE A 317 -6.49 -17.31 -16.45
N SER A 318 -7.44 -17.95 -15.77
CA SER A 318 -8.66 -18.45 -16.43
C SER A 318 -9.46 -17.33 -17.12
N LYS A 319 -10.18 -17.67 -18.20
CA LYS A 319 -11.05 -16.72 -18.93
C LYS A 319 -12.08 -16.05 -17.98
N ALA A 320 -12.63 -16.81 -17.02
CA ALA A 320 -13.56 -16.31 -16.02
C ALA A 320 -12.93 -15.24 -15.13
N LYS A 321 -11.73 -15.46 -14.60
CA LYS A 321 -11.00 -14.45 -13.80
C LYS A 321 -10.72 -13.17 -14.58
N ARG A 322 -10.37 -13.28 -15.86
CA ARG A 322 -10.15 -12.11 -16.74
C ARG A 322 -11.42 -11.30 -16.95
N HIS A 323 -12.55 -11.98 -17.14
CA HIS A 323 -13.84 -11.31 -17.28
C HIS A 323 -14.22 -10.56 -16.02
N THR A 324 -14.10 -11.21 -14.86
CA THR A 324 -14.33 -10.60 -13.55
C THR A 324 -13.41 -9.38 -13.30
N LEU A 325 -12.12 -9.46 -13.68
CA LEU A 325 -11.18 -8.34 -13.55
C LEU A 325 -11.58 -7.16 -14.45
N ARG A 326 -12.08 -7.40 -15.66
CA ARG A 326 -12.57 -6.36 -16.56
C ARG A 326 -13.79 -5.68 -15.98
N ASP A 327 -14.72 -6.42 -15.39
CA ASP A 327 -15.92 -5.87 -14.76
C ASP A 327 -15.57 -5.15 -13.44
N PHE A 328 -14.60 -5.63 -12.70
CA PHE A 328 -14.08 -4.97 -11.50
C PHE A 328 -13.51 -3.57 -11.78
N ASN A 329 -13.08 -3.26 -12.98
CA ASN A 329 -12.65 -1.92 -13.37
C ASN A 329 -13.80 -0.90 -13.43
N LYS A 330 -15.07 -1.35 -13.41
CA LYS A 330 -16.24 -0.48 -13.28
C LYS A 330 -16.44 -0.09 -11.82
N TRP A 331 -16.62 1.20 -11.55
CA TRP A 331 -16.72 1.74 -10.19
C TRP A 331 -17.77 1.01 -9.31
N ARG A 332 -18.98 0.79 -9.82
CA ARG A 332 -20.07 0.12 -9.09
C ARG A 332 -19.70 -1.32 -8.72
N THR A 333 -19.16 -2.06 -9.67
CA THR A 333 -18.72 -3.45 -9.46
C THR A 333 -17.55 -3.54 -8.49
N ALA A 334 -16.61 -2.59 -8.54
CA ALA A 334 -15.50 -2.52 -7.59
C ALA A 334 -15.98 -2.32 -6.14
N ILE A 335 -16.95 -1.44 -5.92
CA ILE A 335 -17.54 -1.23 -4.60
C ILE A 335 -18.28 -2.48 -4.12
N LEU A 336 -19.16 -3.03 -4.98
CA LEU A 336 -19.94 -4.23 -4.65
C LEU A 336 -19.03 -5.40 -4.29
N SER A 337 -18.01 -5.67 -5.09
CA SER A 337 -17.08 -6.79 -4.87
C SER A 337 -16.17 -6.60 -3.65
N SER A 338 -15.81 -5.35 -3.32
CA SER A 338 -14.91 -5.05 -2.21
C SER A 338 -15.60 -4.91 -0.86
N PHE A 339 -16.84 -4.43 -0.86
CA PHE A 339 -17.57 -4.05 0.37
C PHE A 339 -18.89 -4.78 0.56
N GLY A 340 -19.34 -5.57 -0.40
CA GLY A 340 -20.57 -6.35 -0.31
C GLY A 340 -21.86 -5.54 -0.42
N TYR A 341 -21.81 -4.25 -0.81
CA TYR A 341 -23.00 -3.42 -1.01
C TYR A 341 -22.99 -2.69 -2.35
N ASP A 342 -24.17 -2.46 -2.90
CA ASP A 342 -24.35 -1.67 -4.12
C ASP A 342 -24.48 -0.18 -3.78
N PRO A 343 -23.55 0.69 -4.23
CA PRO A 343 -23.57 2.12 -3.91
C PRO A 343 -24.77 2.88 -4.45
N LEU A 344 -25.43 2.36 -5.48
CA LEU A 344 -26.61 2.97 -6.11
C LEU A 344 -27.94 2.39 -5.60
N LYS A 345 -27.94 1.48 -4.62
CA LYS A 345 -29.18 1.03 -4.01
C LYS A 345 -29.57 1.91 -2.84
N CYS A 346 -30.88 2.16 -2.75
CA CYS A 346 -31.47 2.88 -1.63
C CYS A 346 -31.22 2.10 -0.34
N PRO A 347 -30.76 2.73 0.75
CA PRO A 347 -30.54 2.06 2.02
C PRO A 347 -31.84 1.51 2.63
N ASP A 348 -32.96 2.18 2.38
CA ASP A 348 -34.26 1.85 2.99
C ASP A 348 -35.02 0.80 2.17
N CYS A 349 -35.36 1.08 0.93
CA CYS A 349 -36.19 0.20 0.10
C CYS A 349 -35.45 -0.67 -0.92
N LYS A 350 -34.13 -0.54 -1.02
CA LYS A 350 -33.25 -1.31 -1.94
C LYS A 350 -33.47 -1.10 -3.44
N HIS A 351 -34.37 -0.20 -3.84
CA HIS A 351 -34.53 0.20 -5.24
C HIS A 351 -33.33 1.02 -5.72
N GLU A 352 -33.14 1.14 -7.04
CA GLU A 352 -32.04 1.89 -7.63
C GLU A 352 -32.25 3.40 -7.44
N MET A 353 -31.20 4.09 -7.00
CA MET A 353 -31.20 5.55 -6.82
C MET A 353 -30.72 6.24 -8.09
N LEU A 354 -31.34 7.36 -8.41
CA LEU A 354 -30.98 8.21 -9.53
C LEU A 354 -30.06 9.32 -9.07
N PHE A 355 -29.04 9.63 -9.88
CA PHE A 355 -28.24 10.83 -9.70
C PHE A 355 -29.06 12.07 -9.98
N LEU A 356 -29.04 13.02 -9.06
CA LEU A 356 -29.78 14.27 -9.18
C LEU A 356 -28.87 15.45 -9.49
N GLU A 357 -27.88 15.68 -8.62
CA GLU A 357 -27.07 16.89 -8.65
C GLU A 357 -25.64 16.64 -8.17
N LEU A 358 -24.72 17.49 -8.66
CA LEU A 358 -23.34 17.56 -8.22
C LEU A 358 -23.07 18.94 -7.62
N TYR A 359 -22.40 18.93 -6.46
CA TYR A 359 -21.96 20.16 -5.78
C TYR A 359 -20.44 20.17 -5.71
N PHE A 360 -19.83 21.34 -5.90
CA PHE A 360 -18.40 21.55 -5.72
C PHE A 360 -18.16 22.95 -5.17
N ASN A 361 -17.45 23.06 -4.05
CA ASN A 361 -17.20 24.32 -3.34
C ASN A 361 -18.47 25.15 -3.15
N HIS A 362 -19.48 24.55 -2.51
CA HIS A 362 -20.82 25.15 -2.22
C HIS A 362 -21.64 25.54 -3.45
N LYS A 363 -21.19 25.24 -4.67
CA LYS A 363 -21.92 25.57 -5.91
C LYS A 363 -22.44 24.29 -6.57
N ARG A 364 -23.68 24.37 -7.07
CA ARG A 364 -24.20 23.35 -7.98
C ARG A 364 -23.42 23.40 -9.29
N VAL A 365 -22.95 22.28 -9.77
CA VAL A 365 -22.24 22.15 -11.05
C VAL A 365 -23.26 21.92 -12.14
N SER A 366 -23.25 22.76 -13.20
CA SER A 366 -24.16 22.59 -14.33
C SER A 366 -23.81 21.35 -15.16
N LEU A 367 -24.78 20.81 -15.91
CA LEU A 367 -24.54 19.68 -16.82
C LEU A 367 -23.52 20.04 -17.90
N GLU A 368 -23.52 21.29 -18.38
CA GLU A 368 -22.56 21.81 -19.36
C GLU A 368 -21.13 21.79 -18.81
N GLU A 369 -20.91 22.32 -17.60
CA GLU A 369 -19.59 22.24 -16.95
C GLU A 369 -19.13 20.81 -16.75
N MET A 370 -20.02 19.88 -16.39
CA MET A 370 -19.68 18.47 -16.27
C MET A 370 -19.27 17.89 -17.62
N TYR A 371 -20.01 18.18 -18.68
CA TYR A 371 -19.73 17.74 -20.03
C TYR A 371 -18.36 18.25 -20.51
N GLU A 372 -18.09 19.54 -20.38
CA GLU A 372 -16.81 20.14 -20.76
C GLU A 372 -15.62 19.52 -20.01
N LYS A 373 -15.75 19.30 -18.70
CA LYS A 373 -14.70 18.63 -17.89
C LYS A 373 -14.45 17.20 -18.36
N VAL A 374 -15.48 16.47 -18.77
CA VAL A 374 -15.32 15.11 -19.31
C VAL A 374 -14.64 15.16 -20.67
N MET A 375 -15.09 16.04 -21.57
CA MET A 375 -14.55 16.17 -22.93
C MET A 375 -13.10 16.67 -22.93
N SER A 376 -12.74 17.61 -22.06
CA SER A 376 -11.34 18.06 -21.92
C SER A 376 -10.39 16.96 -21.46
N LYS A 377 -10.83 16.08 -20.54
CA LYS A 377 -10.06 14.91 -20.11
C LYS A 377 -9.94 13.86 -21.23
N SER A 378 -10.96 13.68 -22.02
CA SER A 378 -10.95 12.78 -23.17
C SER A 378 -9.95 13.25 -24.23
N ARG A 379 -9.99 14.52 -24.60
CA ARG A 379 -9.05 15.12 -25.58
C ARG A 379 -7.59 14.98 -25.15
N ARG A 380 -7.26 15.19 -23.87
CA ARG A 380 -5.89 14.99 -23.34
C ARG A 380 -5.41 13.53 -23.41
N ARG A 381 -6.31 12.55 -23.35
CA ARG A 381 -5.95 11.12 -23.53
C ARG A 381 -5.65 10.75 -24.98
N TRP A 382 -6.24 11.44 -25.95
CA TRP A 382 -6.03 11.20 -27.40
C TRP A 382 -4.82 11.94 -27.95
N SER A 383 -4.36 13.02 -27.32
CA SER A 383 -3.17 13.77 -27.71
C SER A 383 -1.87 13.24 -27.13
N SER A 384 -1.93 12.21 -26.26
CA SER A 384 -0.78 11.54 -25.62
C SER A 384 -0.64 10.05 -25.97
N ALA A 385 -1.30 9.61 -27.06
CA ALA A 385 -1.22 8.24 -27.58
C ALA A 385 -0.41 8.19 -28.89
#